data_c92bc05ad95c112d4cb0587361c405d2
#
_entry.id   c92bc05ad95c112d4cb0587361c405d2
#
_cell.length_a   1.000
_cell.length_b   1.000
_cell.length_c   1.000
_cell.angle_alpha   90.00
_cell.angle_beta   90.00
_cell.angle_gamma   90.00
#
_symmetry.space_group_name_H-M   'P 1'
#
loop_
_entity.id
_entity.type
_entity.pdbx_description
1 polymer ?
#
loop_
_entity_poly.entity_id
_entity_poly.type
_entity_poly.pdbx_seq_one_letter_code
_entity_poly.pdbx_strand_id
1 'polypeptide(L)'
;NCVQPVDEVCNGIDDDCDGAIDDGFSMVDDAGQTRQVGQSCEGVGLCGAGTVECATTSTARCSTDVGGSDDESTAELCDSEDNDCDGEPDEDFAYDGIPVTSTCDGIGECGDGIVECADEDTAVCSTNPDGSASQAEDELCDTLDNDCDTQTDEGFTYIEQPGGAVRAVG
;
A
#
# COMPACT_ATOMS: atom_id res chain seq x y z
N ASN A 1 -33.24 -20.42 25.26
CA ASN A 1 -33.87 -20.13 26.55
C ASN A 1 -33.01 -19.11 27.29
N CYS A 2 -33.31 -17.86 27.12
CA CYS A 2 -32.71 -16.79 27.92
C CYS A 2 -33.07 -16.96 29.37
N VAL A 3 -32.08 -17.07 30.23
CA VAL A 3 -32.30 -17.28 31.68
C VAL A 3 -32.19 -15.96 32.43
N GLN A 4 -31.42 -15.03 31.98
CA GLN A 4 -31.31 -13.62 32.41
C GLN A 4 -30.79 -12.77 31.25
N PRO A 5 -31.39 -11.60 30.96
CA PRO A 5 -30.84 -10.67 29.96
C PRO A 5 -29.48 -10.14 30.44
N VAL A 6 -28.51 -10.19 29.58
CA VAL A 6 -27.18 -9.61 29.74
C VAL A 6 -26.95 -8.63 28.53
N ASP A 7 -25.91 -7.85 28.58
CA ASP A 7 -25.56 -6.99 27.43
C ASP A 7 -25.25 -7.86 26.22
N GLU A 8 -25.68 -7.43 25.03
CA GLU A 8 -25.41 -8.13 23.77
C GLU A 8 -23.91 -8.34 23.52
N VAL A 9 -23.58 -9.51 23.02
CA VAL A 9 -22.23 -9.93 22.61
C VAL A 9 -22.32 -10.43 21.17
N CYS A 10 -21.47 -9.91 20.28
CA CYS A 10 -21.45 -10.31 18.89
C CYS A 10 -20.96 -11.76 18.75
N ASN A 11 -21.90 -12.73 18.75
CA ASN A 11 -21.61 -14.16 18.82
C ASN A 11 -22.66 -15.07 18.13
N GLY A 12 -23.67 -14.49 17.51
CA GLY A 12 -24.76 -15.19 16.85
C GLY A 12 -25.88 -15.65 17.77
N ILE A 13 -25.93 -15.12 19.01
CA ILE A 13 -26.96 -15.48 20.05
C ILE A 13 -27.63 -14.18 20.46
N ASP A 14 -28.93 -14.21 20.73
CA ASP A 14 -29.72 -13.17 21.40
C ASP A 14 -29.44 -13.25 22.92
N ASP A 15 -28.42 -12.52 23.40
CA ASP A 15 -27.95 -12.58 24.80
C ASP A 15 -28.81 -11.71 25.72
N ASP A 16 -29.37 -10.59 25.23
CA ASP A 16 -30.21 -9.70 26.03
C ASP A 16 -31.69 -10.08 26.01
N CYS A 17 -32.06 -11.04 25.15
CA CYS A 17 -33.39 -11.60 25.04
C CYS A 17 -34.46 -10.65 24.53
N ASP A 18 -34.10 -9.69 23.72
CA ASP A 18 -35.04 -8.72 23.14
C ASP A 18 -35.69 -9.22 21.84
N GLY A 19 -35.18 -10.33 21.29
CA GLY A 19 -35.68 -11.01 20.08
C GLY A 19 -34.91 -10.65 18.81
N ALA A 20 -33.89 -9.82 18.91
CA ALA A 20 -32.89 -9.61 17.85
C ALA A 20 -31.61 -10.40 18.18
N ILE A 21 -30.76 -10.65 17.20
CA ILE A 21 -29.48 -11.34 17.36
C ILE A 21 -28.40 -10.36 16.98
N ASP A 22 -27.40 -10.20 17.87
CA ASP A 22 -26.24 -9.31 17.65
C ASP A 22 -26.63 -7.87 17.28
N ASP A 23 -27.77 -7.38 17.75
CA ASP A 23 -28.16 -6.00 17.49
C ASP A 23 -27.29 -5.02 18.30
N GLY A 24 -27.25 -3.78 17.81
CA GLY A 24 -26.35 -2.76 18.38
C GLY A 24 -24.91 -2.83 17.85
N PHE A 25 -24.51 -3.92 17.17
CA PHE A 25 -23.21 -3.98 16.49
C PHE A 25 -23.32 -3.49 15.05
N SER A 26 -22.40 -2.62 14.66
CA SER A 26 -22.37 -2.01 13.34
C SER A 26 -20.94 -1.71 12.91
N MET A 27 -20.76 -1.54 11.60
CA MET A 27 -19.57 -1.02 10.98
C MET A 27 -19.92 0.15 10.06
N VAL A 28 -18.94 0.92 9.64
CA VAL A 28 -19.05 1.84 8.51
C VAL A 28 -18.41 1.13 7.33
N ASP A 29 -19.18 0.92 6.26
CA ASP A 29 -18.70 0.29 5.03
C ASP A 29 -17.88 1.27 4.17
N ASP A 30 -17.21 0.78 3.12
CA ASP A 30 -16.37 1.60 2.24
C ASP A 30 -17.17 2.72 1.53
N ALA A 31 -18.48 2.52 1.32
CA ALA A 31 -19.38 3.56 0.84
C ALA A 31 -19.72 4.63 1.91
N GLY A 32 -19.15 4.56 3.12
CA GLY A 32 -19.39 5.47 4.23
C GLY A 32 -20.75 5.29 4.90
N GLN A 33 -21.42 4.14 4.74
CA GLN A 33 -22.71 3.84 5.32
C GLN A 33 -22.57 3.02 6.59
N THR A 34 -23.30 3.40 7.67
CA THR A 34 -23.38 2.54 8.85
C THR A 34 -24.28 1.35 8.57
N ARG A 35 -23.73 0.15 8.73
CA ARG A 35 -24.39 -1.15 8.51
C ARG A 35 -24.39 -1.96 9.79
N GLN A 36 -25.52 -2.60 10.07
CA GLN A 36 -25.65 -3.51 11.22
C GLN A 36 -25.40 -4.97 10.80
N VAL A 37 -25.08 -5.82 11.77
CA VAL A 37 -24.93 -7.27 11.53
C VAL A 37 -26.10 -7.82 10.76
N GLY A 38 -25.84 -8.64 9.75
CA GLY A 38 -26.80 -9.21 8.82
C GLY A 38 -27.22 -8.31 7.64
N GLN A 39 -26.80 -7.04 7.58
CA GLN A 39 -27.04 -6.16 6.43
C GLN A 39 -25.95 -6.32 5.37
N SER A 40 -26.27 -5.96 4.12
CA SER A 40 -25.26 -5.89 3.07
C SER A 40 -24.30 -4.73 3.33
N CYS A 41 -23.01 -4.94 3.04
CA CYS A 41 -21.93 -3.98 3.13
C CYS A 41 -21.15 -3.93 1.81
N GLU A 42 -20.45 -2.82 1.58
CA GLU A 42 -19.34 -2.78 0.64
C GLU A 42 -18.07 -3.05 1.44
N GLY A 43 -17.28 -4.02 1.01
CA GLY A 43 -15.97 -4.33 1.61
C GLY A 43 -14.97 -3.22 1.38
N VAL A 44 -13.89 -3.23 2.14
CA VAL A 44 -12.81 -2.26 2.04
C VAL A 44 -11.99 -2.51 0.77
N GLY A 45 -11.50 -1.47 0.13
CA GLY A 45 -10.64 -1.58 -1.05
C GLY A 45 -11.27 -2.37 -2.20
N LEU A 46 -10.55 -3.38 -2.69
CA LEU A 46 -11.01 -4.28 -3.75
C LEU A 46 -11.93 -5.42 -3.26
N CYS A 47 -12.11 -5.56 -1.95
CA CYS A 47 -13.04 -6.54 -1.40
C CYS A 47 -14.49 -6.12 -1.67
N GLY A 48 -15.15 -6.86 -2.50
CA GLY A 48 -16.49 -6.56 -3.01
C GLY A 48 -17.59 -6.56 -1.95
N ALA A 49 -18.83 -6.54 -2.45
CA ALA A 49 -20.01 -6.50 -1.58
C ALA A 49 -20.18 -7.81 -0.77
N GLY A 50 -20.39 -7.67 0.53
CA GLY A 50 -20.57 -8.75 1.47
C GLY A 50 -21.78 -8.59 2.38
N THR A 51 -21.73 -9.25 3.53
CA THR A 51 -22.71 -9.14 4.61
C THR A 51 -21.97 -8.82 5.91
N VAL A 52 -22.49 -7.87 6.69
CA VAL A 52 -21.90 -7.54 7.99
C VAL A 52 -22.01 -8.72 8.94
N GLU A 53 -20.89 -9.12 9.51
CA GLU A 53 -20.77 -10.21 10.47
C GLU A 53 -19.97 -9.78 11.71
N CYS A 54 -20.01 -10.59 12.74
CA CYS A 54 -19.19 -10.37 13.93
C CYS A 54 -17.71 -10.64 13.63
N ALA A 55 -16.85 -9.63 13.81
CA ALA A 55 -15.40 -9.77 13.74
C ALA A 55 -14.83 -10.28 15.08
N THR A 56 -15.35 -9.75 16.18
CA THR A 56 -15.04 -10.15 17.55
C THR A 56 -16.32 -10.13 18.38
N THR A 57 -16.23 -10.39 19.66
CA THR A 57 -17.38 -10.28 20.58
C THR A 57 -17.92 -8.86 20.75
N SER A 58 -17.26 -7.85 20.19
CA SER A 58 -17.61 -6.43 20.37
C SER A 58 -17.51 -5.59 19.10
N THR A 59 -17.11 -6.18 17.98
CA THR A 59 -16.92 -5.48 16.70
C THR A 59 -17.49 -6.27 15.54
N ALA A 60 -17.94 -5.55 14.51
CA ALA A 60 -18.44 -6.10 13.25
C ALA A 60 -17.53 -5.72 12.08
N ARG A 61 -17.54 -6.49 11.00
CA ARG A 61 -16.85 -6.26 9.72
C ARG A 61 -17.73 -6.68 8.55
N CYS A 62 -17.31 -6.38 7.33
CA CYS A 62 -17.87 -6.99 6.13
C CYS A 62 -17.30 -8.41 5.96
N SER A 63 -18.10 -9.35 5.49
CA SER A 63 -17.66 -10.75 5.32
C SER A 63 -16.57 -10.93 4.28
N THR A 64 -16.45 -9.97 3.36
CA THR A 64 -15.45 -9.96 2.28
C THR A 64 -14.12 -9.34 2.70
N ASP A 65 -14.09 -8.54 3.78
CA ASP A 65 -12.86 -7.93 4.30
C ASP A 65 -11.88 -8.99 4.84
N VAL A 66 -10.62 -8.60 5.02
CA VAL A 66 -9.56 -9.47 5.56
C VAL A 66 -10.01 -10.19 6.82
N GLY A 67 -9.91 -11.54 6.81
CA GLY A 67 -10.33 -12.41 7.90
C GLY A 67 -11.85 -12.57 8.08
N GLY A 68 -12.67 -12.12 7.14
CA GLY A 68 -14.10 -12.37 7.06
C GLY A 68 -14.43 -13.80 6.63
N SER A 69 -15.73 -14.19 6.71
CA SER A 69 -16.16 -15.54 6.33
C SER A 69 -16.08 -15.82 4.83
N ASP A 70 -16.11 -14.78 4.01
CA ASP A 70 -15.98 -14.79 2.54
C ASP A 70 -14.77 -13.94 2.09
N ASP A 71 -13.71 -13.93 2.89
CA ASP A 71 -12.47 -13.16 2.70
C ASP A 71 -12.00 -13.15 1.23
N GLU A 72 -12.00 -11.97 0.60
CA GLU A 72 -11.59 -11.74 -0.78
C GLU A 72 -10.22 -11.03 -0.87
N SER A 73 -9.57 -10.76 0.28
CA SER A 73 -8.26 -10.11 0.33
C SER A 73 -7.19 -10.91 -0.42
N THR A 74 -6.30 -10.21 -1.06
CA THR A 74 -5.12 -10.77 -1.73
C THR A 74 -3.86 -10.07 -1.21
N ALA A 75 -2.68 -10.51 -1.61
CA ALA A 75 -1.46 -9.78 -1.29
C ALA A 75 -1.46 -8.42 -2.00
N GLU A 76 -0.97 -7.38 -1.31
CA GLU A 76 -0.82 -6.06 -1.88
C GLU A 76 -0.01 -6.06 -3.18
N LEU A 77 -0.49 -5.27 -4.15
CA LEU A 77 0.22 -4.89 -5.36
C LEU A 77 0.42 -3.38 -5.36
N CYS A 78 1.53 -2.92 -5.90
CA CYS A 78 1.78 -1.49 -6.01
C CYS A 78 1.01 -0.91 -7.21
N ASP A 79 -0.30 -0.68 -7.03
CA ASP A 79 -1.21 -0.26 -8.11
C ASP A 79 -2.21 0.84 -7.70
N SER A 80 -2.09 1.34 -6.48
CA SER A 80 -2.94 2.36 -5.84
C SER A 80 -4.32 1.84 -5.42
N GLU A 81 -4.54 0.55 -5.46
CA GLU A 81 -5.73 -0.11 -4.93
C GLU A 81 -5.36 -0.79 -3.60
N ASP A 82 -6.32 -0.98 -2.73
CA ASP A 82 -6.18 -1.73 -1.47
C ASP A 82 -6.56 -3.19 -1.76
N ASN A 83 -5.56 -4.01 -2.09
CA ASN A 83 -5.77 -5.39 -2.52
C ASN A 83 -5.97 -6.34 -1.34
N ASP A 84 -5.39 -6.04 -0.18
CA ASP A 84 -5.50 -6.88 1.01
C ASP A 84 -6.67 -6.48 1.91
N CYS A 85 -7.35 -5.38 1.56
CA CYS A 85 -8.58 -4.93 2.19
C CYS A 85 -8.42 -4.56 3.67
N ASP A 86 -7.28 -3.99 4.03
CA ASP A 86 -7.01 -3.54 5.40
C ASP A 86 -7.31 -2.03 5.60
N GLY A 87 -7.53 -1.30 4.50
CA GLY A 87 -7.90 0.11 4.45
C GLY A 87 -6.75 1.06 4.15
N GLU A 88 -5.57 0.54 3.88
CA GLU A 88 -4.37 1.31 3.54
C GLU A 88 -3.80 0.80 2.19
N PRO A 89 -3.99 1.48 1.05
CA PRO A 89 -3.46 1.02 -0.25
C PRO A 89 -1.94 1.17 -0.32
N ASP A 90 -1.26 0.21 -0.95
CA ASP A 90 0.19 0.17 -1.22
C ASP A 90 1.10 0.26 0.03
N GLU A 91 0.62 -0.03 1.26
CA GLU A 91 1.40 0.20 2.49
C GLU A 91 2.60 -0.74 2.65
N ASP A 92 2.60 -1.87 1.97
CA ASP A 92 3.72 -2.83 1.96
C ASP A 92 4.90 -2.35 1.08
N PHE A 93 4.70 -1.29 0.28
CA PHE A 93 5.71 -0.81 -0.66
C PHE A 93 6.40 0.46 -0.17
N ALA A 94 7.72 0.48 -0.37
CA ALA A 94 8.57 1.58 0.05
C ALA A 94 9.80 1.72 -0.87
N TYR A 95 10.24 2.95 -1.09
CA TYR A 95 11.53 3.27 -1.67
C TYR A 95 12.49 3.70 -0.55
N ASP A 96 13.59 2.98 -0.35
CA ASP A 96 14.57 3.20 0.74
C ASP A 96 13.92 3.32 2.15
N GLY A 97 12.85 2.55 2.39
CA GLY A 97 12.09 2.58 3.64
C GLY A 97 11.11 3.76 3.78
N ILE A 98 10.93 4.54 2.72
CA ILE A 98 9.97 5.65 2.64
C ILE A 98 8.71 5.11 1.93
N PRO A 99 7.52 5.17 2.56
CA PRO A 99 6.31 4.60 1.97
C PRO A 99 5.83 5.39 0.74
N VAL A 100 5.06 4.73 -0.12
CA VAL A 100 4.38 5.33 -1.27
C VAL A 100 3.63 6.60 -0.87
N THR A 101 3.55 7.57 -1.76
CA THR A 101 3.00 8.93 -1.59
C THR A 101 3.81 9.89 -0.71
N SER A 102 4.87 9.43 -0.04
CA SER A 102 5.76 10.29 0.77
C SER A 102 6.84 10.96 -0.09
N THR A 103 7.44 12.05 0.44
CA THR A 103 8.56 12.72 -0.24
C THR A 103 9.82 11.86 -0.14
N CYS A 104 10.56 11.76 -1.24
CA CYS A 104 11.84 11.08 -1.34
C CYS A 104 12.92 12.02 -1.86
N ASP A 105 14.17 11.66 -1.61
CA ASP A 105 15.34 12.24 -2.27
C ASP A 105 15.78 11.27 -3.37
N GLY A 106 15.85 11.75 -4.61
CA GLY A 106 16.28 10.93 -5.74
C GLY A 106 17.76 10.61 -5.65
N ILE A 107 18.21 9.67 -6.48
CA ILE A 107 19.61 9.29 -6.58
C ILE A 107 20.40 10.43 -7.26
N GLY A 108 21.65 10.66 -6.84
CA GLY A 108 22.53 11.61 -7.51
C GLY A 108 21.97 13.02 -7.60
N GLU A 109 21.90 13.57 -8.80
CA GLU A 109 21.36 14.91 -9.08
C GLU A 109 19.85 14.93 -9.35
N CYS A 110 19.15 13.77 -9.19
CA CYS A 110 17.72 13.68 -9.47
C CYS A 110 16.80 14.39 -8.46
N GLY A 111 17.32 14.86 -7.31
CA GLY A 111 16.61 15.74 -6.38
C GLY A 111 15.32 15.17 -5.78
N ASP A 112 14.59 16.06 -5.10
CA ASP A 112 13.38 15.70 -4.37
C ASP A 112 12.23 15.24 -5.29
N GLY A 113 11.55 14.16 -4.93
CA GLY A 113 10.39 13.59 -5.60
C GLY A 113 9.33 13.06 -4.62
N ILE A 114 8.45 12.22 -5.14
CA ILE A 114 7.44 11.47 -4.37
C ILE A 114 7.67 10.00 -4.65
N VAL A 115 7.56 9.15 -3.63
CA VAL A 115 7.59 7.69 -3.81
C VAL A 115 6.31 7.27 -4.52
N GLU A 116 6.46 6.55 -5.62
CA GLU A 116 5.37 6.05 -6.47
C GLU A 116 5.62 4.61 -6.87
N CYS A 117 4.59 3.92 -7.32
CA CYS A 117 4.71 2.58 -7.89
C CYS A 117 5.36 2.65 -9.27
N ALA A 118 6.45 1.93 -9.47
CA ALA A 118 7.07 1.73 -10.78
C ALA A 118 6.40 0.58 -11.54
N ASP A 119 6.02 -0.45 -10.84
CA ASP A 119 5.25 -1.61 -11.30
C ASP A 119 4.51 -2.24 -10.10
N GLU A 120 3.81 -3.38 -10.30
CA GLU A 120 3.02 -4.06 -9.29
C GLU A 120 3.82 -4.57 -8.07
N ASP A 121 5.15 -4.66 -8.19
CA ASP A 121 6.02 -5.25 -7.17
C ASP A 121 7.01 -4.23 -6.56
N THR A 122 7.16 -3.02 -7.14
CA THR A 122 8.24 -2.11 -6.76
C THR A 122 7.81 -0.65 -6.69
N ALA A 123 8.35 0.06 -5.69
CA ALA A 123 8.23 1.51 -5.56
C ALA A 123 9.55 2.23 -5.90
N VAL A 124 9.47 3.44 -6.44
CA VAL A 124 10.59 4.26 -6.87
C VAL A 124 10.38 5.72 -6.46
N CYS A 125 11.46 6.50 -6.34
CA CYS A 125 11.32 7.95 -6.28
C CYS A 125 10.99 8.49 -7.67
N SER A 126 9.97 9.33 -7.80
CA SER A 126 9.45 9.81 -9.08
C SER A 126 10.47 10.53 -9.94
N THR A 127 11.52 11.08 -9.34
CA THR A 127 12.62 11.78 -10.02
C THR A 127 13.73 10.87 -10.54
N ASN A 128 13.80 9.62 -10.06
CA ASN A 128 14.77 8.62 -10.54
C ASN A 128 14.51 8.19 -11.99
N PRO A 129 15.44 7.48 -12.65
CA PRO A 129 15.31 7.11 -14.08
C PRO A 129 14.01 6.38 -14.43
N ASP A 130 13.50 5.53 -13.55
CA ASP A 130 12.26 4.75 -13.77
C ASP A 130 11.01 5.45 -13.24
N GLY A 131 11.13 6.67 -12.69
CA GLY A 131 10.02 7.43 -12.14
C GLY A 131 9.29 8.29 -13.19
N SER A 132 8.05 8.67 -12.86
CA SER A 132 7.15 9.41 -13.76
C SER A 132 7.62 10.86 -14.06
N ALA A 133 8.45 11.42 -13.20
CA ALA A 133 9.01 12.75 -13.29
C ALA A 133 10.56 12.73 -13.38
N SER A 134 11.13 11.69 -14.02
CA SER A 134 12.57 11.46 -14.10
C SER A 134 13.34 12.74 -14.45
N GLN A 135 14.39 13.00 -13.68
CA GLN A 135 15.34 14.09 -13.88
C GLN A 135 16.73 13.60 -14.33
N ALA A 136 16.84 12.30 -14.61
CA ALA A 136 18.07 11.71 -15.12
C ALA A 136 18.47 12.34 -16.47
N GLU A 137 19.73 12.75 -16.57
CA GLU A 137 20.34 13.31 -17.80
C GLU A 137 21.57 12.48 -18.19
N ASP A 138 22.07 12.68 -19.41
CA ASP A 138 23.30 12.01 -19.85
C ASP A 138 24.48 12.43 -18.95
N GLU A 139 25.34 11.47 -18.55
CA GLU A 139 26.52 11.71 -17.74
C GLU A 139 27.43 12.83 -18.28
N LEU A 140 27.87 13.68 -17.37
CA LEU A 140 28.91 14.71 -17.62
C LEU A 140 30.12 14.37 -16.73
N CYS A 141 31.32 14.62 -17.23
CA CYS A 141 32.55 14.39 -16.46
C CYS A 141 32.77 15.53 -15.46
N ASP A 142 31.95 15.62 -14.41
CA ASP A 142 31.90 16.71 -13.44
C ASP A 142 31.88 16.28 -11.96
N THR A 143 32.00 14.98 -11.71
CA THR A 143 31.99 14.33 -10.38
C THR A 143 30.61 14.22 -9.73
N LEU A 144 29.54 14.40 -10.52
CA LEU A 144 28.16 14.20 -10.11
C LEU A 144 27.59 12.96 -10.83
N ASP A 145 26.57 12.37 -10.24
CA ASP A 145 25.79 11.29 -10.83
C ASP A 145 24.58 11.93 -11.54
N ASN A 146 24.75 12.26 -12.82
CA ASN A 146 23.75 13.01 -13.58
C ASN A 146 22.63 12.12 -14.12
N ASP A 147 22.88 10.85 -14.40
CA ASP A 147 21.87 9.91 -14.89
C ASP A 147 21.20 9.12 -13.78
N CYS A 148 21.64 9.37 -12.51
CA CYS A 148 20.99 8.84 -11.31
C CYS A 148 21.00 7.31 -11.23
N ASP A 149 22.08 6.67 -11.73
CA ASP A 149 22.23 5.22 -11.73
C ASP A 149 23.11 4.70 -10.58
N THR A 150 23.51 5.57 -9.64
CA THR A 150 24.42 5.34 -8.50
C THR A 150 25.90 5.30 -8.86
N GLN A 151 26.26 5.52 -10.09
CA GLN A 151 27.63 5.66 -10.52
C GLN A 151 27.92 7.14 -10.78
N THR A 152 29.17 7.52 -10.96
CA THR A 152 29.59 8.91 -11.17
C THR A 152 30.59 8.95 -12.29
N ASP A 153 30.37 9.79 -13.30
CA ASP A 153 31.26 9.97 -14.45
C ASP A 153 31.57 8.65 -15.21
N GLU A 154 30.68 7.64 -15.17
CA GLU A 154 30.93 6.41 -15.92
C GLU A 154 30.77 6.65 -17.43
N GLY A 155 31.22 5.70 -18.22
CA GLY A 155 31.22 5.84 -19.69
C GLY A 155 32.35 6.72 -20.25
N PHE A 156 33.01 7.55 -19.43
CA PHE A 156 34.15 8.35 -19.86
C PHE A 156 35.45 7.56 -19.82
N THR A 157 36.33 7.85 -20.77
CA THR A 157 37.67 7.24 -20.84
C THR A 157 38.74 8.30 -21.07
N TYR A 158 39.91 8.11 -20.51
CA TYR A 158 41.07 8.93 -20.81
C TYR A 158 42.26 8.09 -21.34
N ILE A 159 43.14 8.69 -22.10
CA ILE A 159 44.33 8.06 -22.65
C ILE A 159 45.57 8.59 -21.92
N GLU A 160 46.24 7.67 -21.18
CA GLU A 160 47.46 8.00 -20.46
C GLU A 160 48.66 8.24 -21.40
N GLN A 161 48.79 9.40 -22.03
CA GLN A 161 49.90 9.72 -22.95
C GLN A 161 49.81 9.01 -24.33
N PRO A 162 50.48 9.57 -25.37
CA PRO A 162 50.51 8.92 -26.67
C PRO A 162 51.12 7.52 -26.63
N GLY A 163 50.29 6.50 -26.82
CA GLY A 163 50.65 5.08 -26.78
C GLY A 163 50.36 4.37 -25.43
N GLY A 164 49.70 5.05 -24.47
CA GLY A 164 49.28 4.49 -23.20
C GLY A 164 47.95 3.71 -23.24
N ALA A 165 47.60 3.06 -22.12
CA ALA A 165 46.34 2.34 -21.98
C ALA A 165 45.14 3.29 -21.86
N VAL A 166 44.00 2.93 -22.46
CA VAL A 166 42.71 3.55 -22.22
C VAL A 166 42.21 3.12 -20.86
N ARG A 167 41.80 4.05 -20.00
CA ARG A 167 41.19 3.77 -18.69
C ARG A 167 39.84 4.43 -18.57
N ALA A 168 38.92 3.74 -17.91
CA ALA A 168 37.65 4.32 -17.54
C ALA A 168 37.82 5.34 -16.41
N VAL A 169 36.98 6.35 -16.39
CA VAL A 169 36.73 7.26 -15.26
C VAL A 169 35.55 6.70 -14.47
N GLY A 170 35.65 6.66 -13.17
CA GLY A 170 34.61 6.12 -12.27
C GLY A 170 35.22 5.51 -11.03
#